data_f562f470e53e0b7164297e9a4c7ed487
#
_entry.id   f562f470e53e0b7164297e9a4c7ed487
#
_cell.length_a   1.000
_cell.length_b   1.000
_cell.length_c   1.000
_cell.angle_alpha   90.00
_cell.angle_beta   90.00
_cell.angle_gamma   90.00
#
_symmetry.space_group_name_H-M   'P 1'
#
loop_
_entity.id
_entity.type
_entity.pdbx_description
1 polymer ?
#
loop_
_entity_poly.entity_id
_entity_poly.type
_entity_poly.pdbx_seq_one_letter_code
_entity_poly.pdbx_strand_id
1 'polypeptide(L)'
;RSWDEPGCRGTVHGRYKTGTITFPDELKVDIATARREFYEHAAAQPTVAGDSLKQDLARRDFSINAMSVSLSEGDWGTLTDYFGSREDLREGILRILHNLSFVEDPSRILRGIRLEQRLGLRFEDNTLRLLHSAVGGGLLGRLSGVRVRMELEISAGEARFRQIVMRMQELGVWEALFP
;
A
#
# COMPACT_ATOMS: atom_id res chain seq x y z
N ARG A 1 19.25 10.45 16.29
CA ARG A 1 18.55 11.64 16.82
C ARG A 1 17.69 11.19 18.01
N SER A 2 17.61 12.01 19.04
CA SER A 2 16.72 11.77 20.17
C SER A 2 15.36 12.40 19.90
N TRP A 3 14.28 11.72 20.23
CA TRP A 3 12.93 12.28 20.16
C TRP A 3 12.67 13.35 21.24
N ASP A 4 13.59 13.46 22.23
CA ASP A 4 13.59 14.48 23.28
C ASP A 4 14.28 15.79 22.83
N GLU A 5 14.70 15.90 21.56
CA GLU A 5 15.27 17.15 21.04
C GLU A 5 14.23 18.29 21.09
N PRO A 6 14.64 19.51 21.49
CA PRO A 6 13.76 20.67 21.46
C PRO A 6 13.17 20.91 20.06
N GLY A 7 11.84 21.01 19.98
CA GLY A 7 11.13 21.21 18.71
C GLY A 7 10.62 19.95 18.04
N CYS A 8 10.89 18.75 18.57
CA CYS A 8 10.22 17.52 18.13
C CYS A 8 8.73 17.55 18.52
N ARG A 9 7.88 17.09 17.60
CA ARG A 9 6.42 16.95 17.82
C ARG A 9 6.02 15.50 17.64
N GLY A 10 5.37 14.91 18.65
CA GLY A 10 4.85 13.55 18.61
C GLY A 10 3.32 13.51 18.49
N THR A 11 2.78 12.67 17.61
CA THR A 11 1.35 12.37 17.53
C THR A 11 1.13 10.88 17.67
N VAL A 12 0.21 10.46 18.54
CA VAL A 12 -0.12 9.05 18.78
C VAL A 12 -1.54 8.76 18.30
N HIS A 13 -1.70 7.70 17.52
CA HIS A 13 -2.97 7.20 17.03
C HIS A 13 -3.33 5.89 17.72
N GLY A 14 -3.96 5.98 18.89
CA GLY A 14 -4.23 4.82 19.78
C GLY A 14 -4.99 3.67 19.10
N ARG A 15 -5.98 3.98 18.24
CA ARG A 15 -6.78 2.97 17.52
C ARG A 15 -5.92 2.03 16.65
N TYR A 16 -4.89 2.55 16.01
CA TYR A 16 -4.04 1.80 15.10
C TYR A 16 -2.68 1.43 15.72
N LYS A 17 -2.45 1.81 16.98
CA LYS A 17 -1.16 1.62 17.68
C LYS A 17 0.02 2.14 16.84
N THR A 18 -0.15 3.35 16.29
CA THR A 18 0.87 4.03 15.50
C THR A 18 1.18 5.38 16.11
N GLY A 19 2.36 5.92 15.83
CA GLY A 19 2.77 7.25 16.20
C GLY A 19 3.64 7.87 15.12
N THR A 20 3.59 9.19 15.01
CA THR A 20 4.45 9.97 14.12
C THR A 20 5.30 10.91 14.95
N ILE A 21 6.61 10.93 14.71
CA ILE A 21 7.53 11.93 15.26
C ILE A 21 7.92 12.85 14.11
N THR A 22 7.71 14.15 14.29
CA THR A 22 8.19 15.18 13.37
C THR A 22 9.34 15.92 14.02
N PHE A 23 10.51 15.86 13.38
CA PHE A 23 11.73 16.56 13.80
C PHE A 23 11.72 18.04 13.37
N PRO A 24 12.59 18.90 13.97
CA PRO A 24 12.64 20.32 13.63
C PRO A 24 12.92 20.64 12.16
N ASP A 25 13.59 19.74 11.45
CA ASP A 25 13.88 19.83 10.01
C ASP A 25 12.78 19.24 9.13
N GLU A 26 11.56 19.10 9.67
CA GLU A 26 10.37 18.52 9.04
C GLU A 26 10.53 17.03 8.64
N LEU A 27 11.61 16.34 9.05
CA LEU A 27 11.70 14.89 8.90
C LEU A 27 10.61 14.22 9.73
N LYS A 28 9.85 13.33 9.10
CA LYS A 28 8.81 12.54 9.76
C LYS A 28 9.23 11.08 9.86
N VAL A 29 9.05 10.52 11.05
CA VAL A 29 9.26 9.09 11.31
C VAL A 29 7.96 8.52 11.86
N ASP A 30 7.39 7.58 11.13
CA ASP A 30 6.21 6.83 11.57
C ASP A 30 6.66 5.54 12.26
N ILE A 31 6.06 5.30 13.43
CA ILE A 31 6.30 4.12 14.27
C ILE A 31 4.99 3.35 14.35
N ALA A 32 5.02 2.06 14.08
CA ALA A 32 3.85 1.21 14.15
C ALA A 32 4.17 -0.13 14.82
N THR A 33 3.25 -0.65 15.60
CA THR A 33 3.32 -2.03 16.08
C THR A 33 3.00 -2.97 14.92
N ALA A 34 3.80 -4.03 14.74
CA ALA A 34 3.51 -5.08 13.77
C ALA A 34 2.12 -5.68 14.06
N ARG A 35 1.31 -5.83 13.01
CA ARG A 35 -0.09 -6.19 13.15
C ARG A 35 -0.60 -7.01 11.97
N ARG A 36 -1.70 -7.75 12.20
CA ARG A 36 -2.55 -8.31 11.15
C ARG A 36 -3.87 -7.55 11.05
N GLU A 37 -4.49 -7.63 9.89
CA GLU A 37 -5.75 -6.98 9.57
C GLU A 37 -6.82 -8.03 9.23
N PHE A 38 -8.04 -7.79 9.69
CA PHE A 38 -9.21 -8.62 9.39
C PHE A 38 -10.27 -7.75 8.73
N TYR A 39 -10.81 -8.22 7.63
CA TYR A 39 -11.86 -7.55 6.87
C TYR A 39 -13.17 -8.35 7.00
N GLU A 40 -14.20 -7.75 7.58
CA GLU A 40 -15.51 -8.40 7.74
C GLU A 40 -16.23 -8.58 6.39
N HIS A 41 -16.01 -7.65 5.47
CA HIS A 41 -16.55 -7.69 4.10
C HIS A 41 -15.64 -6.89 3.15
N ALA A 42 -15.86 -7.04 1.85
CA ALA A 42 -15.11 -6.31 0.82
C ALA A 42 -15.17 -4.79 1.05
N ALA A 43 -14.03 -4.11 0.93
CA ALA A 43 -13.85 -2.68 1.16
C ALA A 43 -14.14 -2.19 2.61
N ALA A 44 -14.36 -3.08 3.59
CA ALA A 44 -14.51 -2.72 4.99
C ALA A 44 -13.26 -2.01 5.54
N GLN A 45 -13.44 -1.28 6.65
CA GLN A 45 -12.29 -0.86 7.44
C GLN A 45 -11.76 -2.06 8.24
N PRO A 46 -10.44 -2.31 8.24
CA PRO A 46 -9.90 -3.46 8.95
C PRO A 46 -9.99 -3.33 10.47
N THR A 47 -10.26 -4.45 11.13
CA THR A 47 -9.99 -4.64 12.56
C THR A 47 -8.53 -5.09 12.69
N VAL A 48 -7.78 -4.51 13.62
CA VAL A 48 -6.34 -4.73 13.79
C VAL A 48 -6.01 -5.47 15.08
N ALA A 49 -5.11 -6.45 15.01
CA ALA A 49 -4.54 -7.14 16.17
C ALA A 49 -3.02 -7.21 16.04
N GLY A 50 -2.29 -7.15 17.17
CA GLY A 50 -0.82 -7.31 17.16
C GLY A 50 -0.42 -8.68 16.60
N ASP A 51 0.65 -8.74 15.82
CA ASP A 51 1.16 -9.98 15.22
C ASP A 51 2.67 -9.89 14.91
N SER A 52 3.20 -10.92 14.25
CA SER A 52 4.58 -11.00 13.81
C SER A 52 4.88 -10.04 12.65
N LEU A 53 6.14 -9.73 12.44
CA LEU A 53 6.62 -8.97 11.30
C LEU A 53 6.16 -9.58 9.96
N LYS A 54 6.21 -10.93 9.85
CA LYS A 54 5.79 -11.64 8.64
C LYS A 54 4.32 -11.37 8.31
N GLN A 55 3.43 -11.37 9.31
CA GLN A 55 2.01 -11.08 9.12
C GLN A 55 1.77 -9.60 8.80
N ASP A 56 2.55 -8.70 9.41
CA ASP A 56 2.48 -7.26 9.06
C ASP A 56 2.88 -7.01 7.60
N LEU A 57 3.90 -7.68 7.11
CA LEU A 57 4.30 -7.59 5.71
C LEU A 57 3.29 -8.26 4.77
N ALA A 58 2.69 -9.40 5.17
CA ALA A 58 1.71 -10.15 4.37
C ALA A 58 0.41 -9.39 4.08
N ARG A 59 -0.02 -8.46 4.97
CA ARG A 59 -1.23 -7.65 4.78
C ARG A 59 -1.05 -6.46 3.85
N ARG A 60 0.18 -6.16 3.41
CA ARG A 60 0.47 -5.01 2.54
C ARG A 60 -0.12 -5.22 1.14
N ASP A 61 -0.05 -4.19 0.33
CA ASP A 61 -0.64 -4.17 -1.01
C ASP A 61 0.13 -5.02 -2.02
N PHE A 62 1.43 -4.76 -2.17
CA PHE A 62 2.27 -5.38 -3.18
C PHE A 62 3.58 -5.89 -2.59
N SER A 63 4.15 -6.92 -3.23
CA SER A 63 5.42 -7.55 -2.81
C SER A 63 6.54 -6.54 -2.66
N ILE A 64 6.70 -5.60 -3.59
CA ILE A 64 7.74 -4.56 -3.55
C ILE A 64 7.71 -3.69 -2.29
N ASN A 65 6.58 -3.64 -1.59
CA ASN A 65 6.39 -2.91 -0.33
C ASN A 65 6.46 -3.83 0.91
N ALA A 66 6.77 -5.12 0.73
CA ALA A 66 6.74 -6.15 1.79
C ALA A 66 8.14 -6.61 2.24
N MET A 67 9.11 -5.71 2.15
CA MET A 67 10.45 -5.88 2.73
C MET A 67 10.61 -5.06 4.00
N SER A 68 11.55 -5.46 4.85
CA SER A 68 11.96 -4.68 6.02
C SER A 68 13.46 -4.78 6.24
N VAL A 69 14.01 -3.77 6.91
CA VAL A 69 15.42 -3.73 7.34
C VAL A 69 15.44 -3.62 8.86
N SER A 70 16.24 -4.45 9.50
CA SER A 70 16.40 -4.40 10.96
C SER A 70 17.17 -3.16 11.39
N LEU A 71 16.69 -2.53 12.47
CA LEU A 71 17.35 -1.42 13.14
C LEU A 71 17.86 -1.82 14.55
N SER A 72 17.80 -3.12 14.88
CA SER A 72 18.28 -3.64 16.18
C SER A 72 19.81 -3.79 16.17
N GLU A 73 20.46 -3.60 17.32
CA GLU A 73 21.93 -3.64 17.41
C GLU A 73 22.54 -4.95 16.91
N GLY A 74 21.88 -6.09 17.17
CA GLY A 74 22.43 -7.43 16.85
C GLY A 74 22.34 -7.81 15.37
N ASP A 75 21.48 -7.17 14.59
CA ASP A 75 21.19 -7.48 13.18
C ASP A 75 20.93 -6.24 12.33
N TRP A 76 21.51 -5.11 12.72
CA TRP A 76 21.40 -3.83 12.04
C TRP A 76 21.67 -3.94 10.54
N GLY A 77 20.75 -3.40 9.73
CA GLY A 77 20.87 -3.39 8.27
C GLY A 77 20.48 -4.71 7.60
N THR A 78 20.12 -5.75 8.37
CA THR A 78 19.69 -7.04 7.80
C THR A 78 18.35 -6.88 7.08
N LEU A 79 18.33 -7.21 5.78
CA LEU A 79 17.14 -7.20 4.95
C LEU A 79 16.34 -8.51 5.17
N THR A 80 15.07 -8.35 5.49
CA THR A 80 14.10 -9.45 5.56
C THR A 80 13.13 -9.36 4.38
N ASP A 81 13.09 -10.40 3.57
CA ASP A 81 12.20 -10.56 2.42
C ASP A 81 11.55 -11.95 2.45
N TYR A 82 10.28 -12.02 2.81
CA TYR A 82 9.51 -13.27 2.88
C TYR A 82 8.78 -13.62 1.59
N PHE A 83 8.68 -12.68 0.64
CA PHE A 83 7.74 -12.76 -0.49
C PHE A 83 8.41 -12.66 -1.86
N GLY A 84 9.76 -12.68 -1.90
CA GLY A 84 10.51 -12.51 -3.15
C GLY A 84 10.44 -11.08 -3.70
N SER A 85 10.20 -10.12 -2.83
CA SER A 85 9.98 -8.70 -3.17
C SER A 85 11.17 -8.08 -3.90
N ARG A 86 12.38 -8.45 -3.47
CA ARG A 86 13.63 -7.98 -4.10
C ARG A 86 13.75 -8.44 -5.54
N GLU A 87 13.36 -9.68 -5.82
CA GLU A 87 13.38 -10.22 -7.18
C GLU A 87 12.31 -9.56 -8.05
N ASP A 88 11.07 -9.44 -7.55
CA ASP A 88 10.01 -8.71 -8.25
C ASP A 88 10.44 -7.28 -8.60
N LEU A 89 11.11 -6.58 -7.67
CA LEU A 89 11.62 -5.24 -7.91
C LEU A 89 12.71 -5.23 -8.98
N ARG A 90 13.63 -6.21 -8.97
CA ARG A 90 14.71 -6.34 -9.96
C ARG A 90 14.17 -6.62 -11.37
N GLU A 91 13.10 -7.42 -11.45
CA GLU A 91 12.46 -7.80 -12.71
C GLU A 91 11.41 -6.80 -13.20
N GLY A 92 11.15 -5.75 -12.41
CA GLY A 92 10.14 -4.74 -12.74
C GLY A 92 8.71 -5.27 -12.62
N ILE A 93 8.45 -6.18 -11.68
CA ILE A 93 7.16 -6.83 -11.48
C ILE A 93 6.39 -6.19 -10.33
N LEU A 94 5.11 -5.95 -10.52
CA LEU A 94 4.17 -5.54 -9.49
C LEU A 94 3.21 -6.71 -9.19
N ARG A 95 3.39 -7.35 -8.03
CA ARG A 95 2.68 -8.55 -7.60
C ARG A 95 1.93 -8.30 -6.29
N ILE A 96 0.66 -8.71 -6.21
CA ILE A 96 -0.09 -8.76 -4.95
C ILE A 96 0.43 -9.90 -4.05
N LEU A 97 0.24 -9.77 -2.75
CA LEU A 97 0.72 -10.75 -1.78
C LEU A 97 -0.20 -11.97 -1.62
N HIS A 98 -1.49 -11.82 -1.93
CA HIS A 98 -2.49 -12.90 -1.88
C HIS A 98 -3.69 -12.60 -2.79
N ASN A 99 -4.39 -13.64 -3.21
CA ASN A 99 -5.46 -13.55 -4.22
C ASN A 99 -6.68 -12.72 -3.81
N LEU A 100 -6.92 -12.53 -2.51
CA LEU A 100 -8.03 -11.72 -2.01
C LEU A 100 -7.69 -10.23 -1.87
N SER A 101 -6.47 -9.83 -2.22
CA SER A 101 -5.94 -8.48 -2.01
C SER A 101 -6.88 -7.38 -2.52
N PHE A 102 -7.40 -7.51 -3.74
CA PHE A 102 -8.34 -6.53 -4.32
C PHE A 102 -9.78 -6.66 -3.79
N VAL A 103 -10.14 -7.82 -3.25
CA VAL A 103 -11.45 -8.02 -2.60
C VAL A 103 -11.47 -7.34 -1.23
N GLU A 104 -10.40 -7.52 -0.45
CA GLU A 104 -10.25 -6.89 0.86
C GLU A 104 -10.17 -5.36 0.75
N ASP A 105 -9.35 -4.88 -0.16
CA ASP A 105 -9.16 -3.45 -0.38
C ASP A 105 -9.10 -3.10 -1.89
N PRO A 106 -10.24 -2.77 -2.52
CA PRO A 106 -10.25 -2.40 -3.94
C PRO A 106 -9.45 -1.12 -4.26
N SER A 107 -9.12 -0.26 -3.29
CA SER A 107 -8.28 0.91 -3.54
C SER A 107 -6.85 0.52 -3.95
N ARG A 108 -6.42 -0.71 -3.66
CA ARG A 108 -5.15 -1.27 -4.14
C ARG A 108 -5.07 -1.32 -5.67
N ILE A 109 -6.20 -1.35 -6.39
CA ILE A 109 -6.23 -1.24 -7.85
C ILE A 109 -5.70 0.12 -8.29
N LEU A 110 -6.24 1.21 -7.73
CA LEU A 110 -5.81 2.58 -8.03
C LEU A 110 -4.35 2.80 -7.66
N ARG A 111 -3.97 2.34 -6.47
CA ARG A 111 -2.59 2.38 -5.97
C ARG A 111 -1.63 1.58 -6.86
N GLY A 112 -2.04 0.40 -7.31
CA GLY A 112 -1.25 -0.45 -8.20
C GLY A 112 -0.97 0.22 -9.54
N ILE A 113 -1.99 0.79 -10.18
CA ILE A 113 -1.83 1.54 -11.44
C ILE A 113 -0.88 2.72 -11.26
N ARG A 114 -0.99 3.45 -10.15
CA ARG A 114 -0.09 4.55 -9.83
C ARG A 114 1.35 4.05 -9.65
N LEU A 115 1.57 2.97 -8.90
CA LEU A 115 2.91 2.39 -8.70
C LEU A 115 3.49 1.82 -9.99
N GLU A 116 2.69 1.11 -10.81
CA GLU A 116 3.09 0.61 -12.13
C GLU A 116 3.69 1.73 -12.98
N GLN A 117 2.97 2.86 -13.09
CA GLN A 117 3.41 3.98 -13.92
C GLN A 117 4.55 4.78 -13.29
N ARG A 118 4.49 5.03 -11.97
CA ARG A 118 5.51 5.79 -11.26
C ARG A 118 6.88 5.12 -11.31
N LEU A 119 6.92 3.81 -11.09
CA LEU A 119 8.15 3.02 -10.99
C LEU A 119 8.57 2.35 -12.31
N GLY A 120 7.73 2.41 -13.35
CA GLY A 120 7.97 1.72 -14.61
C GLY A 120 7.90 0.19 -14.50
N LEU A 121 7.07 -0.30 -13.59
CA LEU A 121 6.84 -1.73 -13.38
C LEU A 121 5.73 -2.24 -14.31
N ARG A 122 5.54 -3.56 -14.32
CA ARG A 122 4.39 -4.23 -14.97
C ARG A 122 3.68 -5.13 -13.98
N PHE A 123 2.37 -5.19 -14.05
CA PHE A 123 1.63 -6.18 -13.27
C PHE A 123 2.04 -7.60 -13.65
N GLU A 124 2.21 -8.47 -12.66
CA GLU A 124 2.34 -9.91 -12.85
C GLU A 124 1.02 -10.47 -13.40
N ASP A 125 1.07 -11.50 -14.26
CA ASP A 125 -0.07 -11.99 -15.04
C ASP A 125 -1.28 -12.38 -14.15
N ASN A 126 -1.05 -13.09 -13.04
CA ASN A 126 -2.12 -13.44 -12.10
C ASN A 126 -2.68 -12.20 -11.40
N THR A 127 -1.83 -11.25 -11.02
CA THR A 127 -2.21 -9.98 -10.42
C THR A 127 -3.10 -9.18 -11.38
N LEU A 128 -2.72 -9.08 -12.65
CA LEU A 128 -3.49 -8.39 -13.69
C LEU A 128 -4.85 -9.08 -13.92
N ARG A 129 -4.88 -10.40 -13.99
CA ARG A 129 -6.12 -11.18 -14.12
C ARG A 129 -7.09 -10.94 -12.97
N LEU A 130 -6.57 -10.93 -11.73
CA LEU A 130 -7.38 -10.66 -10.53
C LEU A 130 -7.85 -9.20 -10.48
N LEU A 131 -7.04 -8.25 -10.98
CA LEU A 131 -7.43 -6.86 -11.15
C LEU A 131 -8.62 -6.74 -12.10
N HIS A 132 -8.53 -7.35 -13.30
CA HIS A 132 -9.66 -7.36 -14.26
C HIS A 132 -10.93 -7.97 -13.66
N SER A 133 -10.79 -9.09 -12.92
CA SER A 133 -11.92 -9.71 -12.23
C SER A 133 -12.55 -8.80 -11.18
N ALA A 134 -11.74 -8.05 -10.44
CA ALA A 134 -12.21 -7.11 -9.41
C ALA A 134 -12.91 -5.89 -10.02
N VAL A 135 -12.38 -5.34 -11.12
CA VAL A 135 -12.99 -4.23 -11.87
C VAL A 135 -14.32 -4.68 -12.47
N GLY A 136 -14.33 -5.78 -13.22
CA GLY A 136 -15.54 -6.33 -13.84
C GLY A 136 -16.59 -6.81 -12.83
N GLY A 137 -16.15 -7.22 -11.62
CA GLY A 137 -17.04 -7.58 -10.50
C GLY A 137 -17.59 -6.38 -9.73
N GLY A 138 -17.32 -5.14 -10.13
CA GLY A 138 -17.86 -3.92 -9.53
C GLY A 138 -17.30 -3.62 -8.13
N LEU A 139 -16.13 -4.17 -7.75
CA LEU A 139 -15.56 -3.93 -6.42
C LEU A 139 -15.16 -2.48 -6.19
N LEU A 140 -14.77 -1.73 -7.23
CA LEU A 140 -14.45 -0.31 -7.13
C LEU A 140 -15.66 0.53 -6.70
N GLY A 141 -16.87 0.17 -7.09
CA GLY A 141 -18.10 0.83 -6.67
C GLY A 141 -18.42 0.68 -5.16
N ARG A 142 -17.70 -0.21 -4.45
CA ARG A 142 -17.83 -0.36 -2.99
C ARG A 142 -16.92 0.59 -2.20
N LEU A 143 -16.01 1.28 -2.87
CA LEU A 143 -15.15 2.28 -2.22
C LEU A 143 -15.97 3.51 -1.85
N SER A 144 -15.68 4.07 -0.67
CA SER A 144 -16.22 5.40 -0.35
C SER A 144 -15.62 6.47 -1.25
N GLY A 145 -16.41 7.49 -1.61
CA GLY A 145 -15.94 8.60 -2.43
C GLY A 145 -14.70 9.30 -1.86
N VAL A 146 -14.55 9.32 -0.53
CA VAL A 146 -13.38 9.88 0.16
C VAL A 146 -12.11 9.06 -0.20
N ARG A 147 -12.19 7.74 -0.20
CA ARG A 147 -11.04 6.88 -0.56
C ARG A 147 -10.66 7.01 -2.02
N VAL A 148 -11.64 7.04 -2.92
CA VAL A 148 -11.41 7.28 -4.35
C VAL A 148 -10.73 8.64 -4.56
N ARG A 149 -11.28 9.70 -3.97
CA ARG A 149 -10.72 11.04 -4.04
C ARG A 149 -9.27 11.08 -3.57
N MET A 150 -8.96 10.52 -2.41
CA MET A 150 -7.59 10.50 -1.88
C MET A 150 -6.59 9.85 -2.85
N GLU A 151 -6.91 8.69 -3.43
CA GLU A 151 -6.01 8.03 -4.38
C GLU A 151 -5.88 8.83 -5.71
N LEU A 152 -6.95 9.48 -6.17
CA LEU A 152 -6.89 10.34 -7.34
C LEU A 152 -6.07 11.62 -7.08
N GLU A 153 -6.20 12.25 -5.92
CA GLU A 153 -5.39 13.42 -5.52
C GLU A 153 -3.90 13.06 -5.45
N ILE A 154 -3.54 11.91 -4.86
CA ILE A 154 -2.16 11.41 -4.84
C ILE A 154 -1.67 11.15 -6.27
N SER A 155 -2.49 10.54 -7.11
CA SER A 155 -2.15 10.25 -8.51
C SER A 155 -1.93 11.53 -9.32
N ALA A 156 -2.73 12.58 -9.07
CA ALA A 156 -2.59 13.87 -9.74
C ALA A 156 -1.27 14.58 -9.40
N GLY A 157 -0.65 14.27 -8.27
CA GLY A 157 0.67 14.76 -7.90
C GLY A 157 1.85 14.02 -8.54
N GLU A 158 1.61 12.91 -9.26
CA GLU A 158 2.67 12.13 -9.88
C GLU A 158 3.14 12.74 -11.23
N ALA A 159 4.44 12.69 -11.48
CA ALA A 159 5.01 13.18 -12.74
C ALA A 159 4.45 12.47 -13.98
N ARG A 160 3.98 11.23 -13.84
CA ARG A 160 3.38 10.42 -14.92
C ARG A 160 1.84 10.38 -14.83
N PHE A 161 1.21 11.43 -14.36
CA PHE A 161 -0.24 11.49 -14.18
C PHE A 161 -1.02 11.13 -15.46
N ARG A 162 -0.61 11.66 -16.62
CA ARG A 162 -1.26 11.32 -17.91
C ARG A 162 -1.25 9.83 -18.17
N GLN A 163 -0.14 9.14 -17.94
CA GLN A 163 -0.02 7.70 -18.14
C GLN A 163 -0.91 6.92 -17.17
N ILE A 164 -1.00 7.38 -15.92
CA ILE A 164 -1.90 6.79 -14.91
C ILE A 164 -3.36 6.88 -15.41
N VAL A 165 -3.80 8.04 -15.87
CA VAL A 165 -5.17 8.25 -16.39
C VAL A 165 -5.45 7.34 -17.58
N MET A 166 -4.54 7.25 -18.55
CA MET A 166 -4.66 6.37 -19.72
C MET A 166 -4.71 4.90 -19.30
N ARG A 167 -3.89 4.49 -18.35
CA ARG A 167 -3.87 3.11 -17.85
C ARG A 167 -5.16 2.76 -17.11
N MET A 168 -5.73 3.69 -16.34
CA MET A 168 -7.06 3.52 -15.74
C MET A 168 -8.15 3.31 -16.80
N GLN A 169 -8.08 4.04 -17.90
CA GLN A 169 -9.01 3.85 -19.04
C GLN A 169 -8.86 2.48 -19.68
N GLU A 170 -7.64 2.06 -19.99
CA GLU A 170 -7.35 0.74 -20.58
C GLU A 170 -7.88 -0.42 -19.71
N LEU A 171 -7.85 -0.27 -18.40
CA LEU A 171 -8.28 -1.28 -17.45
C LEU A 171 -9.77 -1.19 -17.07
N GLY A 172 -10.54 -0.26 -17.67
CA GLY A 172 -11.98 -0.08 -17.39
C GLY A 172 -12.28 0.49 -16.00
N VAL A 173 -11.29 1.14 -15.38
CA VAL A 173 -11.43 1.67 -14.01
C VAL A 173 -12.38 2.86 -13.97
N TRP A 174 -12.37 3.72 -14.99
CA TRP A 174 -13.25 4.91 -15.02
C TRP A 174 -14.71 4.52 -15.10
N GLU A 175 -15.06 3.54 -15.95
CA GLU A 175 -16.41 3.03 -16.09
C GLU A 175 -16.90 2.33 -14.81
N ALA A 176 -15.98 1.70 -14.07
CA ALA A 176 -16.30 1.04 -12.81
C ALA A 176 -16.45 2.03 -11.62
N LEU A 177 -15.82 3.19 -11.69
CA LEU A 177 -15.93 4.24 -10.67
C LEU A 177 -17.11 5.19 -10.90
N PHE A 178 -17.44 5.44 -12.16
CA PHE A 178 -18.44 6.43 -12.62
C PHE A 178 -19.36 5.80 -13.65
N PRO A 179 -20.21 4.83 -13.25
CA PRO A 179 -21.11 4.10 -14.14
C PRO A 179 -22.21 4.96 -14.75
#